data_5f4e68bd6f361efd3167cfbbdc6e608f
#
_entry.id   5f4e68bd6f361efd3167cfbbdc6e608f
#
_cell.length_a   1.000
_cell.length_b   1.000
_cell.length_c   1.000
_cell.angle_alpha   90.00
_cell.angle_beta   90.00
_cell.angle_gamma   90.00
#
_symmetry.space_group_name_H-M   'P 1'
#
loop_
_entity.id
_entity.type
_entity.pdbx_description
1 polymer ?
#
loop_
_entity_poly.entity_id
_entity_poly.type
_entity_poly.pdbx_seq_one_letter_code
_entity_poly.pdbx_strand_id
1 'polypeptide(L)'
;QFDEYPPDAEDASFGGVIPKTEWPPFLPRALSRFRACMSLFVGTHNFHNYTVSKTGFDASAQRHLLSITVSDPITVHTTAYLRIRLDGQSFMLHQIRKMIGMSVEVARGKCALFTVASSLGRGDMITPLAPSTGLFLDQVEKEVRCQK
;
A
#
# COMPACT_ATOMS: atom_id res chain seq x y z
N GLN A 1 -8.78 19.63 -3.57
CA GLN A 1 -7.53 20.03 -4.20
C GLN A 1 -6.49 19.04 -3.72
N PHE A 2 -6.07 18.13 -4.59
CA PHE A 2 -5.02 17.17 -4.28
C PHE A 2 -3.71 17.94 -4.35
N ASP A 3 -2.98 17.97 -3.24
CA ASP A 3 -1.64 18.52 -3.24
C ASP A 3 -0.79 17.70 -4.21
N GLU A 4 -0.09 18.39 -5.08
CA GLU A 4 0.75 17.80 -6.11
C GLU A 4 1.82 16.91 -5.44
N TYR A 5 1.77 15.62 -5.76
CA TYR A 5 2.76 14.67 -5.27
C TYR A 5 4.11 14.94 -5.93
N PRO A 6 5.19 14.80 -5.18
CA PRO A 6 6.51 14.93 -5.73
C PRO A 6 6.73 13.94 -6.89
N PRO A 7 7.19 14.40 -8.04
CA PRO A 7 7.59 13.56 -9.15
C PRO A 7 8.68 12.55 -8.73
N ASP A 8 8.90 11.57 -9.55
CA ASP A 8 9.81 10.46 -9.27
C ASP A 8 11.15 10.90 -8.66
N ALA A 9 11.76 10.03 -7.89
CA ALA A 9 12.92 10.27 -7.03
C ALA A 9 14.17 10.90 -7.71
N GLU A 10 14.06 11.23 -8.98
CA GLU A 10 15.10 11.93 -9.76
C GLU A 10 14.94 13.45 -9.71
N ASP A 11 13.82 13.96 -9.17
CA ASP A 11 13.65 15.41 -9.03
C ASP A 11 14.26 15.88 -7.70
N ALA A 12 15.42 16.50 -7.81
CA ALA A 12 16.21 17.00 -6.69
C ALA A 12 15.47 18.06 -5.81
N SER A 13 14.24 18.46 -6.19
CA SER A 13 13.46 19.45 -5.44
C SER A 13 12.79 18.91 -4.17
N PHE A 14 12.72 17.58 -3.98
CA PHE A 14 11.96 16.95 -2.91
C PHE A 14 12.78 16.35 -1.76
N GLY A 15 14.07 16.62 -1.73
CA GLY A 15 14.93 16.06 -0.71
C GLY A 15 15.35 14.61 -1.00
N GLY A 16 16.50 14.23 -0.51
CA GLY A 16 17.10 12.93 -0.78
C GLY A 16 16.56 11.82 0.11
N VAL A 17 16.94 10.58 -0.24
CA VAL A 17 16.77 9.41 0.61
C VAL A 17 17.53 9.64 1.92
N ILE A 18 16.88 9.39 3.05
CA ILE A 18 17.50 9.51 4.37
C ILE A 18 18.53 8.38 4.54
N PRO A 19 19.80 8.69 4.83
CA PRO A 19 20.80 7.66 5.05
C PRO A 19 20.39 6.72 6.19
N LYS A 20 20.70 5.43 6.07
CA LYS A 20 20.37 4.42 7.09
C LYS A 20 20.98 4.74 8.46
N THR A 21 22.09 5.48 8.47
CA THR A 21 22.76 5.94 9.71
C THR A 21 21.91 6.93 10.51
N GLU A 22 20.96 7.59 9.86
CA GLU A 22 20.05 8.56 10.48
C GLU A 22 18.68 7.95 10.84
N TRP A 23 18.47 6.67 10.55
CA TRP A 23 17.19 6.01 10.86
C TRP A 23 17.05 5.81 12.37
N PRO A 24 15.84 6.04 12.93
CA PRO A 24 15.55 5.63 14.30
C PRO A 24 15.80 4.13 14.49
N PRO A 25 16.24 3.67 15.66
CA PRO A 25 16.58 2.26 15.89
C PRO A 25 15.45 1.25 15.60
N PHE A 26 14.18 1.66 15.76
CA PHE A 26 13.03 0.80 15.49
C PHE A 26 12.72 0.65 14.00
N LEU A 27 13.15 1.59 13.15
CA LEU A 27 12.68 1.69 11.77
C LEU A 27 13.09 0.51 10.88
N PRO A 28 14.32 -0.01 10.93
CA PRO A 28 14.70 -1.12 10.07
C PRO A 28 13.78 -2.34 10.23
N ARG A 29 13.43 -2.67 11.47
CA ARG A 29 12.55 -3.79 11.78
C ARG A 29 11.10 -3.51 11.40
N ALA A 30 10.60 -2.33 11.71
CA ALA A 30 9.26 -1.90 11.35
C ALA A 30 9.07 -1.87 9.84
N LEU A 31 10.03 -1.32 9.11
CA LEU A 31 10.00 -1.24 7.64
C LEU A 31 10.07 -2.63 7.00
N SER A 32 10.89 -3.52 7.52
CA SER A 32 10.97 -4.92 7.06
C SER A 32 9.62 -5.62 7.23
N ARG A 33 8.95 -5.46 8.36
CA ARG A 33 7.62 -6.01 8.61
C ARG A 33 6.55 -5.40 7.69
N PHE A 34 6.61 -4.09 7.50
CA PHE A 34 5.71 -3.38 6.60
C PHE A 34 5.82 -3.90 5.17
N ARG A 35 7.03 -4.02 4.65
CA ARG A 35 7.31 -4.55 3.31
C ARG A 35 6.87 -5.99 3.16
N ALA A 36 7.11 -6.83 4.16
CA ALA A 36 6.66 -8.21 4.17
C ALA A 36 5.14 -8.31 4.10
N CYS A 37 4.43 -7.47 4.84
CA CYS A 37 2.97 -7.40 4.79
C CYS A 37 2.48 -6.95 3.41
N MET A 38 3.02 -5.87 2.88
CA MET A 38 2.62 -5.35 1.56
C MET A 38 2.85 -6.37 0.45
N SER A 39 3.89 -7.17 0.54
CA SER A 39 4.18 -8.22 -0.46
C SER A 39 3.12 -9.33 -0.50
N LEU A 40 2.40 -9.57 0.58
CA LEU A 40 1.32 -10.56 0.63
C LEU A 40 0.12 -10.16 -0.23
N PHE A 41 -0.06 -8.89 -0.50
CA PHE A 41 -1.17 -8.38 -1.31
C PHE A 41 -0.93 -8.50 -2.82
N VAL A 42 0.30 -8.71 -3.25
CA VAL A 42 0.64 -8.86 -4.67
C VAL A 42 0.03 -10.15 -5.22
N GLY A 43 -0.48 -10.09 -6.42
CA GLY A 43 -1.18 -11.20 -7.07
C GLY A 43 -2.68 -11.07 -7.04
N THR A 44 -3.37 -12.16 -7.31
CA THR A 44 -4.84 -12.22 -7.30
C THR A 44 -5.33 -12.74 -5.96
N HIS A 45 -6.12 -11.92 -5.26
CA HIS A 45 -6.66 -12.25 -3.95
C HIS A 45 -8.10 -11.77 -3.80
N ASN A 46 -8.77 -12.31 -2.77
CA ASN A 46 -10.06 -11.82 -2.33
C ASN A 46 -9.85 -10.69 -1.32
N PHE A 47 -10.19 -9.46 -1.72
CA PHE A 47 -10.02 -8.26 -0.90
C PHE A 47 -11.31 -7.81 -0.20
N HIS A 48 -12.28 -8.70 0.06
CA HIS A 48 -13.55 -8.31 0.68
C HIS A 48 -13.37 -7.66 2.05
N ASN A 49 -12.36 -8.06 2.84
CA ASN A 49 -12.03 -7.44 4.12
C ASN A 49 -11.36 -6.06 3.98
N TYR A 50 -10.93 -5.70 2.78
CA TYR A 50 -10.25 -4.45 2.46
C TYR A 50 -11.14 -3.47 1.70
N THR A 51 -12.43 -3.63 1.80
CA THR A 51 -13.43 -2.73 1.22
C THR A 51 -14.67 -2.71 2.10
N VAL A 52 -15.78 -2.17 1.58
CA VAL A 52 -17.07 -2.09 2.25
C VAL A 52 -18.12 -2.90 1.48
N SER A 53 -19.12 -3.38 2.20
CA SER A 53 -20.33 -4.01 1.60
C SER A 53 -20.07 -5.20 0.67
N LYS A 54 -19.02 -5.97 0.93
CA LYS A 54 -18.71 -7.21 0.22
C LYS A 54 -18.47 -8.36 1.19
N THR A 55 -18.78 -9.57 0.73
CA THR A 55 -18.53 -10.81 1.48
C THR A 55 -17.43 -11.62 0.81
N GLY A 56 -16.91 -12.64 1.51
CA GLY A 56 -15.90 -13.53 0.98
C GLY A 56 -16.35 -14.38 -0.22
N PHE A 57 -17.65 -14.36 -0.53
CA PHE A 57 -18.24 -15.07 -1.67
C PHE A 57 -18.50 -14.17 -2.88
N ASP A 58 -18.28 -12.86 -2.77
CA ASP A 58 -18.43 -11.94 -3.86
C ASP A 58 -17.26 -12.06 -4.85
N ALA A 59 -17.53 -12.53 -6.05
CA ALA A 59 -16.52 -12.59 -7.12
C ALA A 59 -15.95 -11.21 -7.44
N SER A 60 -16.76 -10.16 -7.30
CA SER A 60 -16.34 -8.76 -7.49
C SER A 60 -15.35 -8.23 -6.44
N ALA A 61 -15.11 -8.97 -5.35
CA ALA A 61 -14.09 -8.65 -4.37
C ALA A 61 -12.69 -9.16 -4.77
N GLN A 62 -12.60 -9.98 -5.81
CA GLN A 62 -11.30 -10.39 -6.33
C GLN A 62 -10.65 -9.24 -7.10
N ARG A 63 -9.37 -9.00 -6.80
CA ARG A 63 -8.55 -8.00 -7.48
C ARG A 63 -7.17 -8.56 -7.74
N HIS A 64 -6.55 -8.06 -8.80
CA HIS A 64 -5.20 -8.43 -9.17
C HIS A 64 -4.27 -7.21 -9.01
N LEU A 65 -3.31 -7.33 -8.09
CA LEU A 65 -2.25 -6.35 -7.90
C LEU A 65 -0.99 -6.83 -8.60
N LEU A 66 -0.47 -6.00 -9.50
CA LEU A 66 0.70 -6.32 -10.31
C LEU A 66 1.99 -6.17 -9.53
N SER A 67 2.12 -5.07 -8.79
CA SER A 67 3.31 -4.79 -7.99
C SER A 67 3.01 -3.82 -6.86
N ILE A 68 3.81 -3.91 -5.82
CA ILE A 68 3.83 -2.94 -4.73
C ILE A 68 5.29 -2.65 -4.39
N THR A 69 5.66 -1.39 -4.39
CA THR A 69 7.00 -0.95 -3.98
C THR A 69 6.91 0.00 -2.81
N VAL A 70 7.83 -0.14 -1.87
CA VAL A 70 7.96 0.71 -0.69
C VAL A 70 9.36 1.27 -0.67
N SER A 71 9.48 2.59 -0.78
CA SER A 71 10.78 3.28 -0.76
C SER A 71 11.46 3.18 0.60
N ASP A 72 12.76 3.43 0.63
CA ASP A 72 13.42 3.87 1.86
C ASP A 72 12.86 5.24 2.27
N PRO A 73 13.01 5.66 3.54
CA PRO A 73 12.55 6.96 4.00
C PRO A 73 13.12 8.10 3.17
N ILE A 74 12.26 9.01 2.73
CA ILE A 74 12.62 10.24 2.01
C ILE A 74 12.22 11.45 2.85
N THR A 75 12.95 12.54 2.69
CA THR A 75 12.59 13.82 3.31
C THR A 75 11.80 14.67 2.33
N VAL A 76 10.65 15.14 2.76
CA VAL A 76 9.88 16.17 2.05
C VAL A 76 9.76 17.35 3.01
N HIS A 77 10.34 18.48 2.67
CA HIS A 77 10.58 19.59 3.59
C HIS A 77 11.32 19.11 4.85
N THR A 78 10.67 19.14 6.02
CA THR A 78 11.26 18.72 7.31
C THR A 78 10.72 17.38 7.81
N THR A 79 9.85 16.72 7.04
CA THR A 79 9.16 15.50 7.46
C THR A 79 9.68 14.30 6.67
N ALA A 80 9.86 13.18 7.37
CA ALA A 80 10.21 11.91 6.74
C ALA A 80 8.95 11.17 6.27
N TYR A 81 9.00 10.64 5.07
CA TYR A 81 7.91 9.88 4.44
C TYR A 81 8.41 8.56 3.85
N LEU A 82 7.51 7.62 3.71
CA LEU A 82 7.66 6.44 2.85
C LEU A 82 6.79 6.63 1.61
N ARG A 83 7.37 6.44 0.44
CA ARG A 83 6.62 6.38 -0.80
C ARG A 83 6.21 4.95 -1.08
N ILE A 84 4.91 4.72 -1.22
CA ILE A 84 4.35 3.40 -1.52
C ILE A 84 3.64 3.51 -2.85
N ARG A 85 4.09 2.73 -3.83
CA ARG A 85 3.47 2.64 -5.15
C ARG A 85 2.78 1.29 -5.31
N LEU A 86 1.53 1.34 -5.72
CA LEU A 86 0.73 0.16 -6.00
C LEU A 86 0.27 0.20 -7.44
N ASP A 87 0.55 -0.87 -8.17
CA ASP A 87 0.05 -1.10 -9.53
C ASP A 87 -0.99 -2.22 -9.50
N GLY A 88 -2.16 -1.94 -10.00
CA GLY A 88 -3.25 -2.91 -10.08
C GLY A 88 -4.21 -2.58 -11.20
N GLN A 89 -5.02 -3.55 -11.61
CA GLN A 89 -6.01 -3.35 -12.67
C GLN A 89 -7.14 -2.43 -12.21
N SER A 90 -7.57 -2.57 -10.96
CA SER A 90 -8.58 -1.72 -10.32
C SER A 90 -8.53 -1.88 -8.81
N PHE A 91 -9.01 -0.87 -8.11
CA PHE A 91 -9.09 -0.85 -6.64
C PHE A 91 -10.52 -0.56 -6.21
N MET A 92 -10.97 -1.26 -5.17
CA MET A 92 -12.27 -1.00 -4.56
C MET A 92 -12.19 0.19 -3.60
N LEU A 93 -13.36 0.69 -3.19
CA LEU A 93 -13.45 1.76 -2.19
C LEU A 93 -12.70 1.38 -0.91
N HIS A 94 -11.84 2.27 -0.43
CA HIS A 94 -11.00 2.11 0.75
C HIS A 94 -9.95 0.99 0.70
N GLN A 95 -9.83 0.28 -0.40
CA GLN A 95 -8.94 -0.89 -0.49
C GLN A 95 -7.51 -0.54 -0.12
N ILE A 96 -6.91 0.43 -0.75
CA ILE A 96 -5.51 0.83 -0.50
C ILE A 96 -5.34 1.30 0.95
N ARG A 97 -6.26 2.13 1.44
CA ARG A 97 -6.20 2.65 2.81
C ARG A 97 -6.27 1.55 3.87
N LYS A 98 -7.08 0.51 3.65
CA LYS A 98 -7.17 -0.65 4.55
C LYS A 98 -5.94 -1.54 4.46
N MET A 99 -5.37 -1.71 3.28
CA MET A 99 -4.10 -2.42 3.10
C MET A 99 -2.97 -1.72 3.87
N ILE A 100 -2.85 -0.41 3.74
CA ILE A 100 -1.87 0.41 4.47
C ILE A 100 -2.12 0.32 5.97
N GLY A 101 -3.36 0.47 6.42
CA GLY A 101 -3.70 0.39 7.84
C GLY A 101 -3.30 -0.94 8.47
N MET A 102 -3.58 -2.06 7.80
CA MET A 102 -3.17 -3.39 8.25
C MET A 102 -1.64 -3.52 8.29
N SER A 103 -0.96 -3.01 7.27
CA SER A 103 0.50 -3.07 7.21
C SER A 103 1.18 -2.24 8.30
N VAL A 104 0.58 -1.13 8.71
CA VAL A 104 1.03 -0.35 9.86
C VAL A 104 0.90 -1.16 11.16
N GLU A 105 -0.21 -1.87 11.36
CA GLU A 105 -0.39 -2.72 12.55
C GLU A 105 0.63 -3.86 12.60
N VAL A 106 0.96 -4.45 11.45
CA VAL A 106 2.04 -5.46 11.34
C VAL A 106 3.41 -4.83 11.65
N ALA A 107 3.70 -3.66 11.11
CA ALA A 107 4.95 -2.94 11.36
C ALA A 107 5.14 -2.62 12.84
N ARG A 108 4.06 -2.27 13.52
CA ARG A 108 4.04 -1.99 14.97
C ARG A 108 4.12 -3.24 15.84
N GLY A 109 4.08 -4.43 15.25
CA GLY A 109 4.10 -5.71 15.97
C GLY A 109 2.77 -6.09 16.61
N LYS A 110 1.67 -5.44 16.27
CA LYS A 110 0.33 -5.71 16.82
C LYS A 110 -0.46 -6.75 16.04
N CYS A 111 -0.04 -7.07 14.83
CA CYS A 111 -0.68 -8.05 13.97
C CYS A 111 0.40 -8.94 13.33
N ALA A 112 0.14 -10.24 13.28
CA ALA A 112 1.05 -11.18 12.64
C ALA A 112 0.80 -11.26 11.13
N LEU A 113 1.83 -11.58 10.36
CA LEU A 113 1.70 -11.83 8.91
C LEU A 113 0.69 -12.93 8.59
N PHE A 114 0.62 -13.95 9.42
CA PHE A 114 -0.38 -15.02 9.30
C PHE A 114 -1.82 -14.49 9.32
N THR A 115 -2.10 -13.49 10.16
CA THR A 115 -3.42 -12.85 10.23
C THR A 115 -3.75 -12.13 8.92
N VAL A 116 -2.76 -11.49 8.31
CA VAL A 116 -2.94 -10.83 7.00
C VAL A 116 -3.21 -11.86 5.90
N ALA A 117 -2.46 -12.94 5.86
CA ALA A 117 -2.70 -14.03 4.91
C ALA A 117 -4.12 -14.62 5.07
N SER A 118 -4.58 -14.80 6.30
CA SER A 118 -5.94 -15.27 6.59
C SER A 118 -7.02 -14.27 6.17
N SER A 119 -6.73 -12.98 6.22
CA SER A 119 -7.67 -11.92 5.81
C SER A 119 -7.98 -11.90 4.32
N LEU A 120 -7.16 -12.54 3.51
CA LEU A 120 -7.36 -12.71 2.07
C LEU A 120 -8.18 -13.96 1.71
N GLY A 121 -8.60 -14.71 2.73
CA GLY A 121 -9.55 -15.81 2.60
C GLY A 121 -11.00 -15.34 2.63
N ARG A 122 -11.94 -16.27 2.80
CA ARG A 122 -13.39 -15.99 2.76
C ARG A 122 -13.97 -15.50 4.08
N GLY A 123 -13.28 -15.71 5.18
CA GLY A 123 -13.76 -15.29 6.51
C GLY A 123 -13.77 -13.77 6.66
N ASP A 124 -14.69 -13.28 7.45
CA ASP A 124 -14.80 -11.83 7.73
C ASP A 124 -13.79 -11.40 8.79
N MET A 125 -13.17 -10.26 8.56
CA MET A 125 -12.21 -9.66 9.46
C MET A 125 -12.33 -8.13 9.40
N ILE A 126 -12.22 -7.49 10.56
CA ILE A 126 -12.16 -6.02 10.62
C ILE A 126 -10.71 -5.60 10.34
N THR A 127 -10.54 -4.73 9.36
CA THR A 127 -9.25 -4.16 8.99
C THR A 127 -9.19 -2.66 9.27
N PRO A 128 -8.08 -2.15 9.83
CA PRO A 128 -7.96 -0.74 10.14
C PRO A 128 -7.89 0.11 8.86
N LEU A 129 -8.42 1.33 8.95
CA LEU A 129 -8.48 2.28 7.83
C LEU A 129 -7.44 3.38 8.05
N ALA A 130 -6.44 3.46 7.18
CA ALA A 130 -5.48 4.56 7.20
C ALA A 130 -6.12 5.88 6.74
N PRO A 131 -5.59 7.05 7.15
CA PRO A 131 -6.03 8.33 6.65
C PRO A 131 -5.92 8.43 5.13
N SER A 132 -6.80 9.21 4.51
CA SER A 132 -6.79 9.44 3.06
C SER A 132 -5.74 10.45 2.60
N THR A 133 -5.16 11.20 3.51
CA THR A 133 -4.14 12.21 3.22
C THR A 133 -2.91 11.56 2.58
N GLY A 134 -2.49 12.08 1.44
CA GLY A 134 -1.34 11.55 0.71
C GLY A 134 -1.63 10.39 -0.24
N LEU A 135 -2.88 9.94 -0.36
CA LEU A 135 -3.29 8.98 -1.37
C LEU A 135 -3.76 9.72 -2.64
N PHE A 136 -3.18 9.38 -3.78
CA PHE A 136 -3.57 9.95 -5.07
C PHE A 136 -3.35 8.95 -6.21
N LEU A 137 -4.01 9.21 -7.33
CA LEU A 137 -3.85 8.47 -8.56
C LEU A 137 -2.67 9.06 -9.35
N ASP A 138 -1.63 8.26 -9.56
CA ASP A 138 -0.42 8.68 -10.27
C ASP A 138 -0.59 8.56 -11.79
N GLN A 139 -0.92 7.36 -12.26
CA GLN A 139 -1.08 7.06 -13.68
C GLN A 139 -2.26 6.15 -13.95
N VAL A 140 -2.88 6.32 -15.12
CA VAL A 140 -3.81 5.36 -15.72
C VAL A 140 -3.23 4.89 -17.03
N GLU A 141 -2.79 3.64 -17.11
CA GLU A 141 -2.37 3.03 -18.36
C GLU A 141 -3.62 2.58 -19.13
N LYS A 142 -3.83 3.16 -20.31
CA LYS A 142 -4.85 2.69 -21.23
C LYS A 142 -4.28 1.53 -22.03
N GLU A 143 -4.92 0.38 -21.97
CA GLU A 143 -4.67 -0.66 -22.97
C GLU A 143 -4.96 -0.07 -24.36
N VAL A 144 -3.94 0.04 -25.17
CA VAL A 144 -4.12 0.28 -26.61
C VAL A 144 -4.65 -1.02 -27.17
N ARG A 145 -5.98 -1.15 -27.29
CA ARG A 145 -6.59 -2.22 -28.07
C ARG A 145 -6.15 -2.00 -29.51
N CYS A 146 -5.17 -2.77 -29.95
CA CYS A 146 -4.97 -2.97 -31.39
C CYS A 146 -6.26 -3.54 -31.95
N GLN A 147 -7.06 -2.71 -32.59
CA GLN A 147 -8.11 -3.19 -33.47
C GLN A 147 -7.41 -3.86 -34.66
N LYS A 148 -7.58 -5.17 -34.72
CA LYS A 148 -7.25 -5.93 -35.93
C LYS A 148 -8.29 -5.61 -37.03
#